data_01d54b985904ffe878c0f1d3b09079bb
#
_entry.id   01d54b985904ffe878c0f1d3b09079bb
#
_cell.length_a   1.000
_cell.length_b   1.000
_cell.length_c   1.000
_cell.angle_alpha   90.00
_cell.angle_beta   90.00
_cell.angle_gamma   90.00
#
_symmetry.space_group_name_H-M   'P 1'
#
loop_
_entity.id
_entity.type
_entity.pdbx_description
1 polymer ?
#
loop_
_entity_poly.entity_id
_entity_poly.type
_entity_poly.pdbx_seq_one_letter_code
_entity_poly.pdbx_strand_id
1 'polypeptide(L)'
;MFRTRRLRTSEGIRRLVRETKLSVDDLVYPLFIEEGTDIETEIESMPGIKRFSLDRISKELEEVVSLKIPAVLLFGIPSKKDEEGTETWNDDGIMQQAIRFIKKNYPSLYVITDVCFCEYTSHGHCGIIHENDVDNDATLVNIAKQVVSHAKAGVDMVAPSGMMDGTIDMIRQSLDNTGYTNLPIMAYSVKYASAYYGPFRDAADSAPCFGDRKTYQMDPSNRDEAMREATFDDQEGADILMVKPALSYLDIIRELKNNFDRPIACYNVSGEYSMIKAAAEKGWIDGEKVMMESLLSMKRAGADIIITYFAKEVARLLKR
;
A
#
# COMPACT_ATOMS: atom_id res chain seq x y z
N MET A 1 10.19 47.61 -1.97
CA MET A 1 9.89 46.55 -0.96
C MET A 1 9.00 45.50 -1.59
N PHE A 2 9.43 44.22 -1.59
CA PHE A 2 8.62 43.05 -2.00
C PHE A 2 7.66 42.66 -0.86
N ARG A 3 6.39 42.43 -1.16
CA ARG A 3 5.35 42.10 -0.16
C ARG A 3 4.64 40.80 -0.55
N THR A 4 5.26 39.65 -0.28
CA THR A 4 4.70 38.31 -0.56
C THR A 4 3.42 38.02 0.24
N ARG A 5 3.18 38.70 1.37
CA ARG A 5 1.97 38.57 2.20
C ARG A 5 0.67 38.95 1.48
N ARG A 6 0.74 39.71 0.35
CA ARG A 6 -0.45 40.10 -0.42
C ARG A 6 -1.31 38.91 -0.83
N LEU A 7 -0.69 37.78 -1.18
CA LEU A 7 -1.37 36.54 -1.59
C LEU A 7 -1.85 35.67 -0.42
N ARG A 8 -1.72 36.14 0.84
CA ARG A 8 -2.11 35.40 2.06
C ARG A 8 -3.19 36.10 2.87
N THR A 9 -3.65 37.29 2.43
CA THR A 9 -4.48 38.22 3.22
C THR A 9 -5.90 37.73 3.49
N SER A 10 -6.45 36.86 2.66
CA SER A 10 -7.78 36.28 2.86
C SER A 10 -7.83 34.84 2.40
N GLU A 11 -8.85 34.07 2.85
CA GLU A 11 -9.06 32.69 2.40
C GLU A 11 -9.33 32.67 0.89
N GLY A 12 -10.08 33.60 0.34
CA GLY A 12 -10.36 33.68 -1.09
C GLY A 12 -9.09 33.70 -1.94
N ILE A 13 -8.15 34.61 -1.63
CA ILE A 13 -6.91 34.70 -2.40
C ILE A 13 -6.03 33.46 -2.19
N ARG A 14 -5.94 32.93 -0.96
CA ARG A 14 -5.19 31.68 -0.70
C ARG A 14 -5.72 30.50 -1.52
N ARG A 15 -7.04 30.36 -1.65
CA ARG A 15 -7.69 29.34 -2.49
C ARG A 15 -7.38 29.50 -3.97
N LEU A 16 -7.36 30.74 -4.47
CA LEU A 16 -7.07 31.04 -5.89
C LEU A 16 -5.63 30.69 -6.29
N VAL A 17 -4.66 30.93 -5.39
CA VAL A 17 -3.23 30.72 -5.68
C VAL A 17 -2.69 29.37 -5.17
N ARG A 18 -3.55 28.49 -4.67
CA ARG A 18 -3.17 27.19 -4.14
C ARG A 18 -2.67 26.29 -5.27
N GLU A 19 -1.40 25.92 -5.20
CA GLU A 19 -0.70 25.11 -6.22
C GLU A 19 -1.06 23.63 -6.11
N THR A 20 -1.19 23.10 -4.88
CA THR A 20 -1.45 21.68 -4.62
C THR A 20 -2.87 21.52 -4.08
N LYS A 21 -3.58 20.53 -4.64
CA LYS A 21 -4.93 20.14 -4.19
C LYS A 21 -4.95 18.64 -3.97
N LEU A 22 -5.57 18.21 -2.88
CA LEU A 22 -5.87 16.82 -2.62
C LEU A 22 -7.29 16.51 -3.11
N SER A 23 -7.46 15.41 -3.82
CA SER A 23 -8.73 14.88 -4.30
C SER A 23 -9.02 13.51 -3.70
N VAL A 24 -10.29 13.11 -3.69
CA VAL A 24 -10.67 11.72 -3.37
C VAL A 24 -10.07 10.76 -4.39
N ASP A 25 -9.92 11.19 -5.64
CA ASP A 25 -9.34 10.39 -6.73
C ASP A 25 -7.85 10.08 -6.54
N ASP A 26 -7.17 10.76 -5.60
CA ASP A 26 -5.79 10.46 -5.24
C ASP A 26 -5.65 9.30 -4.24
N LEU A 27 -6.76 8.83 -3.66
CA LEU A 27 -6.76 7.96 -2.47
C LEU A 27 -6.97 6.48 -2.80
N VAL A 28 -6.17 5.63 -2.17
CA VAL A 28 -6.37 4.17 -2.12
C VAL A 28 -6.56 3.75 -0.66
N TYR A 29 -7.60 2.97 -0.39
CA TYR A 29 -7.91 2.52 0.97
C TYR A 29 -7.42 1.08 1.23
N PRO A 30 -6.51 0.85 2.20
CA PRO A 30 -6.04 -0.48 2.57
C PRO A 30 -7.11 -1.24 3.37
N LEU A 31 -7.31 -2.53 3.04
CA LEU A 31 -8.26 -3.43 3.70
C LEU A 31 -7.60 -4.74 4.12
N PHE A 32 -7.87 -5.18 5.35
CA PHE A 32 -7.43 -6.46 5.89
C PHE A 32 -8.60 -7.46 5.85
N ILE A 33 -8.39 -8.56 5.12
CA ILE A 33 -9.40 -9.60 4.93
C ILE A 33 -8.89 -10.90 5.56
N GLU A 34 -9.55 -11.33 6.62
CA GLU A 34 -9.18 -12.49 7.41
C GLU A 34 -10.05 -13.69 7.01
N GLU A 35 -9.42 -14.83 6.82
CA GLU A 35 -10.12 -16.09 6.54
C GLU A 35 -10.89 -16.55 7.77
N GLY A 36 -12.20 -16.78 7.59
CA GLY A 36 -13.11 -17.20 8.66
C GLY A 36 -14.51 -16.71 8.40
N THR A 37 -15.30 -16.69 9.47
CA THR A 37 -16.72 -16.29 9.45
C THR A 37 -17.01 -15.41 10.66
N ASP A 38 -17.85 -14.40 10.48
CA ASP A 38 -18.29 -13.45 11.50
C ASP A 38 -17.16 -12.65 12.17
N ILE A 39 -16.09 -12.34 11.40
CA ILE A 39 -14.95 -11.57 11.89
C ILE A 39 -15.14 -10.10 11.53
N GLU A 40 -15.18 -9.26 12.55
CA GLU A 40 -15.09 -7.80 12.48
C GLU A 40 -14.31 -7.34 13.71
N THR A 41 -12.95 -7.43 13.64
CA THR A 41 -12.06 -7.22 14.79
C THR A 41 -11.29 -5.93 14.62
N GLU A 42 -11.36 -5.04 15.61
CA GLU A 42 -10.60 -3.79 15.64
C GLU A 42 -9.11 -4.07 15.87
N ILE A 43 -8.25 -3.35 15.16
CA ILE A 43 -6.80 -3.42 15.32
C ILE A 43 -6.40 -2.39 16.38
N GLU A 44 -6.04 -2.84 17.58
CA GLU A 44 -5.78 -1.99 18.74
C GLU A 44 -4.75 -0.89 18.45
N SER A 45 -3.68 -1.23 17.74
CA SER A 45 -2.62 -0.28 17.36
C SER A 45 -3.00 0.67 16.21
N MET A 46 -4.20 0.51 15.61
CA MET A 46 -4.72 1.32 14.50
C MET A 46 -6.19 1.70 14.73
N PRO A 47 -6.49 2.64 15.63
CA PRO A 47 -7.87 2.97 16.01
C PRO A 47 -8.78 3.28 14.82
N GLY A 48 -9.92 2.57 14.73
CA GLY A 48 -10.90 2.70 13.66
C GLY A 48 -10.61 1.86 12.41
N ILE A 49 -9.52 1.09 12.38
CA ILE A 49 -9.21 0.12 11.32
C ILE A 49 -9.48 -1.29 11.85
N LYS A 50 -10.09 -2.13 11.01
CA LYS A 50 -10.53 -3.48 11.39
C LYS A 50 -10.06 -4.53 10.39
N ARG A 51 -10.02 -5.78 10.85
CA ARG A 51 -10.00 -6.98 10.01
C ARG A 51 -11.44 -7.45 9.78
N PHE A 52 -11.71 -7.96 8.60
CA PHE A 52 -13.03 -8.45 8.23
C PHE A 52 -12.94 -9.82 7.58
N SER A 53 -13.85 -10.72 7.93
CA SER A 53 -14.18 -11.86 7.07
C SER A 53 -15.06 -11.43 5.89
N LEU A 54 -15.13 -12.24 4.83
CA LEU A 54 -15.87 -11.89 3.62
C LEU A 54 -17.37 -11.67 3.85
N ASP A 55 -17.97 -12.38 4.80
CA ASP A 55 -19.38 -12.22 5.17
C ASP A 55 -19.66 -10.92 5.94
N ARG A 56 -18.62 -10.25 6.48
CA ARG A 56 -18.76 -9.03 7.28
C ARG A 56 -18.30 -7.75 6.56
N ILE A 57 -17.55 -7.86 5.47
CA ILE A 57 -16.90 -6.73 4.82
C ILE A 57 -17.84 -5.81 4.03
N SER A 58 -19.06 -6.26 3.68
CA SER A 58 -19.96 -5.55 2.77
C SER A 58 -20.25 -4.11 3.20
N LYS A 59 -20.52 -3.88 4.49
CA LYS A 59 -20.79 -2.54 5.02
C LYS A 59 -19.60 -1.58 4.85
N GLU A 60 -18.38 -2.10 5.04
CA GLU A 60 -17.14 -1.33 4.84
C GLU A 60 -16.97 -0.93 3.37
N LEU A 61 -17.21 -1.87 2.45
CA LEU A 61 -17.11 -1.61 1.01
C LEU A 61 -18.21 -0.65 0.52
N GLU A 62 -19.44 -0.77 1.03
CA GLU A 62 -20.53 0.18 0.74
C GLU A 62 -20.16 1.60 1.14
N GLU A 63 -19.51 1.77 2.29
CA GLU A 63 -19.02 3.07 2.74
C GLU A 63 -17.93 3.61 1.80
N VAL A 64 -16.93 2.79 1.45
CA VAL A 64 -15.86 3.16 0.50
C VAL A 64 -16.45 3.65 -0.83
N VAL A 65 -17.39 2.89 -1.40
CA VAL A 65 -18.07 3.26 -2.66
C VAL A 65 -18.88 4.54 -2.48
N SER A 66 -19.64 4.69 -1.38
CA SER A 66 -20.44 5.89 -1.11
C SER A 66 -19.59 7.15 -0.98
N LEU A 67 -18.37 7.00 -0.50
CA LEU A 67 -17.38 8.07 -0.38
C LEU A 67 -16.65 8.36 -1.70
N LYS A 68 -16.90 7.57 -2.75
CA LYS A 68 -16.28 7.65 -4.08
C LYS A 68 -14.76 7.46 -4.04
N ILE A 69 -14.25 6.69 -3.09
CA ILE A 69 -12.85 6.28 -3.09
C ILE A 69 -12.66 5.29 -4.25
N PRO A 70 -11.72 5.55 -5.19
CA PRO A 70 -11.67 4.80 -6.44
C PRO A 70 -11.14 3.38 -6.28
N ALA A 71 -10.25 3.13 -5.31
CA ALA A 71 -9.52 1.88 -5.20
C ALA A 71 -9.34 1.41 -3.76
N VAL A 72 -9.21 0.09 -3.62
CA VAL A 72 -8.80 -0.58 -2.38
C VAL A 72 -7.53 -1.39 -2.62
N LEU A 73 -6.66 -1.47 -1.60
CA LEU A 73 -5.50 -2.34 -1.56
C LEU A 73 -5.76 -3.45 -0.54
N LEU A 74 -5.77 -4.71 -0.99
CA LEU A 74 -6.15 -5.85 -0.17
C LEU A 74 -4.94 -6.53 0.46
N PHE A 75 -5.06 -6.86 1.75
CA PHE A 75 -4.16 -7.73 2.51
C PHE A 75 -4.96 -8.94 2.99
N GLY A 76 -4.55 -10.15 2.56
CA GLY A 76 -5.20 -11.39 2.95
C GLY A 76 -4.52 -12.02 4.16
N ILE A 77 -5.28 -12.45 5.15
CA ILE A 77 -4.80 -13.12 6.34
C ILE A 77 -5.38 -14.53 6.34
N PRO A 78 -4.59 -15.56 5.94
CA PRO A 78 -5.07 -16.93 5.88
C PRO A 78 -5.13 -17.56 7.27
N SER A 79 -5.98 -18.56 7.44
CA SER A 79 -6.07 -19.36 8.66
C SER A 79 -4.92 -20.37 8.81
N LYS A 80 -4.26 -20.70 7.69
CA LYS A 80 -3.12 -21.63 7.64
C LYS A 80 -1.92 -20.92 7.05
N LYS A 81 -0.78 -21.13 7.69
CA LYS A 81 0.53 -20.66 7.22
C LYS A 81 1.50 -21.81 7.15
N ASP A 82 2.35 -21.81 6.15
CA ASP A 82 3.43 -22.78 5.99
C ASP A 82 4.77 -22.08 5.67
N GLU A 83 5.82 -22.84 5.46
CA GLU A 83 7.17 -22.30 5.21
C GLU A 83 7.29 -21.60 3.85
N GLU A 84 6.46 -21.99 2.88
CA GLU A 84 6.49 -21.44 1.51
C GLU A 84 5.41 -20.39 1.25
N GLY A 85 4.42 -20.24 2.14
CA GLY A 85 3.27 -19.37 1.97
C GLY A 85 2.34 -19.85 0.85
N THR A 86 2.07 -21.16 0.78
CA THR A 86 1.34 -21.78 -0.35
C THR A 86 -0.08 -21.28 -0.53
N GLU A 87 -0.70 -20.76 0.53
CA GLU A 87 -2.04 -20.13 0.46
C GLU A 87 -2.05 -18.84 -0.40
N THR A 88 -0.90 -18.22 -0.71
CA THR A 88 -0.84 -17.03 -1.57
C THR A 88 -1.30 -17.30 -2.99
N TRP A 89 -1.11 -18.51 -3.52
CA TRP A 89 -1.51 -18.92 -4.88
C TRP A 89 -2.59 -20.00 -4.91
N ASN A 90 -3.20 -20.31 -3.77
CA ASN A 90 -4.36 -21.19 -3.73
C ASN A 90 -5.55 -20.51 -4.46
N ASP A 91 -6.07 -21.15 -5.50
CA ASP A 91 -7.18 -20.60 -6.28
C ASP A 91 -8.45 -20.35 -5.43
N ASP A 92 -8.61 -21.07 -4.30
CA ASP A 92 -9.66 -20.87 -3.31
C ASP A 92 -9.18 -20.16 -2.04
N GLY A 93 -7.98 -19.59 -2.06
CA GLY A 93 -7.42 -18.81 -0.95
C GLY A 93 -8.20 -17.53 -0.65
N ILE A 94 -7.99 -16.98 0.54
CA ILE A 94 -8.75 -15.81 1.01
C ILE A 94 -8.61 -14.60 0.08
N MET A 95 -7.42 -14.36 -0.49
CA MET A 95 -7.19 -13.25 -1.42
C MET A 95 -8.00 -13.43 -2.70
N GLN A 96 -7.96 -14.62 -3.31
CA GLN A 96 -8.67 -14.94 -4.55
C GLN A 96 -10.19 -14.88 -4.34
N GLN A 97 -10.68 -15.36 -3.21
CA GLN A 97 -12.09 -15.24 -2.82
C GLN A 97 -12.49 -13.77 -2.67
N ALA A 98 -11.65 -12.94 -2.01
CA ALA A 98 -11.89 -11.52 -1.81
C ALA A 98 -11.96 -10.76 -3.14
N ILE A 99 -11.03 -11.01 -4.04
CA ILE A 99 -11.04 -10.41 -5.39
C ILE A 99 -12.36 -10.72 -6.08
N ARG A 100 -12.72 -12.00 -6.19
CA ARG A 100 -13.98 -12.43 -6.84
C ARG A 100 -15.21 -11.82 -6.19
N PHE A 101 -15.25 -11.78 -4.85
CA PHE A 101 -16.35 -11.20 -4.11
C PHE A 101 -16.53 -9.70 -4.41
N ILE A 102 -15.44 -8.93 -4.36
CA ILE A 102 -15.48 -7.48 -4.59
C ILE A 102 -15.83 -7.18 -6.05
N LYS A 103 -15.19 -7.84 -7.00
CA LYS A 103 -15.46 -7.64 -8.44
C LYS A 103 -16.90 -7.97 -8.81
N LYS A 104 -17.50 -8.98 -8.18
CA LYS A 104 -18.91 -9.36 -8.41
C LYS A 104 -19.90 -8.36 -7.81
N ASN A 105 -19.65 -7.89 -6.59
CA ASN A 105 -20.63 -7.12 -5.82
C ASN A 105 -20.41 -5.60 -5.91
N TYR A 106 -19.17 -5.16 -6.18
CA TYR A 106 -18.76 -3.76 -6.25
C TYR A 106 -17.92 -3.50 -7.52
N PRO A 107 -18.49 -3.70 -8.74
CA PRO A 107 -17.72 -3.69 -10.00
C PRO A 107 -17.09 -2.34 -10.33
N SER A 108 -17.53 -1.25 -9.72
CA SER A 108 -16.96 0.09 -9.87
C SER A 108 -15.69 0.31 -9.05
N LEU A 109 -15.40 -0.57 -8.09
CA LEU A 109 -14.24 -0.43 -7.22
C LEU A 109 -13.03 -1.08 -7.89
N TYR A 110 -11.94 -0.32 -7.98
CA TYR A 110 -10.67 -0.81 -8.48
C TYR A 110 -9.94 -1.61 -7.40
N VAL A 111 -9.64 -2.87 -7.69
CA VAL A 111 -9.07 -3.81 -6.72
C VAL A 111 -7.58 -3.98 -6.98
N ILE A 112 -6.77 -3.59 -6.00
CA ILE A 112 -5.33 -3.78 -5.99
C ILE A 112 -5.01 -4.86 -4.95
N THR A 113 -4.09 -5.77 -5.24
CA THR A 113 -3.63 -6.77 -4.27
C THR A 113 -2.19 -6.55 -3.90
N ASP A 114 -1.88 -6.59 -2.61
CA ASP A 114 -0.51 -6.77 -2.15
C ASP A 114 0.03 -8.13 -2.61
N VAL A 115 1.26 -8.15 -3.09
CA VAL A 115 1.96 -9.37 -3.49
C VAL A 115 3.15 -9.55 -2.55
N CYS A 116 2.92 -10.33 -1.51
CA CYS A 116 3.90 -10.64 -0.47
C CYS A 116 3.60 -12.01 0.15
N PHE A 117 4.55 -12.55 0.89
CA PHE A 117 4.42 -13.83 1.58
C PHE A 117 4.32 -13.68 3.10
N CYS A 118 4.64 -12.52 3.67
CA CYS A 118 4.79 -12.37 5.12
C CYS A 118 3.51 -12.64 5.93
N GLU A 119 2.33 -12.48 5.35
CA GLU A 119 1.04 -12.83 5.96
C GLU A 119 0.79 -14.35 5.91
N TYR A 120 1.45 -15.06 5.00
CA TYR A 120 1.19 -16.45 4.63
C TYR A 120 2.27 -17.43 5.09
N THR A 121 3.47 -16.92 5.38
CA THR A 121 4.56 -17.76 5.88
C THR A 121 4.53 -17.92 7.39
N SER A 122 4.83 -19.12 7.87
CA SER A 122 4.91 -19.45 9.30
C SER A 122 6.02 -18.69 10.02
N HIS A 123 7.03 -18.22 9.31
CA HIS A 123 8.16 -17.45 9.84
C HIS A 123 8.00 -15.92 9.67
N GLY A 124 6.98 -15.43 8.95
CA GLY A 124 6.69 -14.01 8.77
C GLY A 124 7.67 -13.23 7.88
N HIS A 125 8.57 -13.88 7.15
CA HIS A 125 9.40 -13.24 6.12
C HIS A 125 8.71 -13.20 4.77
N CYS A 126 9.20 -12.31 3.88
CA CYS A 126 8.58 -12.01 2.59
C CYS A 126 8.96 -12.98 1.46
N GLY A 127 9.42 -14.18 1.76
CA GLY A 127 9.83 -15.16 0.75
C GLY A 127 10.32 -16.47 1.35
N ILE A 128 10.92 -17.30 0.52
CA ILE A 128 11.48 -18.61 0.87
C ILE A 128 12.75 -18.40 1.70
N ILE A 129 12.89 -19.17 2.78
CA ILE A 129 14.07 -19.08 3.65
C ILE A 129 15.11 -20.13 3.26
N HIS A 130 16.35 -19.66 3.09
CA HIS A 130 17.54 -20.47 2.98
C HIS A 130 18.63 -19.91 3.90
N GLU A 131 19.32 -20.75 4.70
CA GLU A 131 20.39 -20.33 5.62
C GLU A 131 20.07 -19.11 6.52
N ASN A 132 18.83 -19.04 7.04
CA ASN A 132 18.30 -17.99 7.90
C ASN A 132 18.09 -16.61 7.22
N ASP A 133 18.06 -16.53 5.90
CA ASP A 133 17.68 -15.34 5.15
C ASP A 133 16.71 -15.68 4.01
N VAL A 134 16.15 -14.68 3.36
CA VAL A 134 15.26 -14.86 2.21
C VAL A 134 16.09 -15.17 0.96
N ASP A 135 15.84 -16.32 0.34
CA ASP A 135 16.37 -16.68 -0.97
C ASP A 135 15.59 -15.92 -2.06
N ASN A 136 16.27 -14.97 -2.70
CA ASN A 136 15.69 -14.12 -3.72
C ASN A 136 15.11 -14.93 -4.88
N ASP A 137 15.92 -15.77 -5.51
CA ASP A 137 15.57 -16.46 -6.76
C ASP A 137 14.51 -17.53 -6.56
N ALA A 138 14.57 -18.27 -5.45
CA ALA A 138 13.52 -19.21 -5.08
C ALA A 138 12.19 -18.50 -4.81
N THR A 139 12.23 -17.30 -4.23
CA THR A 139 11.05 -16.49 -3.97
C THR A 139 10.39 -16.01 -5.26
N LEU A 140 11.16 -15.61 -6.27
CA LEU A 140 10.62 -15.16 -7.57
C LEU A 140 9.73 -16.22 -8.22
N VAL A 141 10.08 -17.51 -8.12
CA VAL A 141 9.27 -18.61 -8.66
C VAL A 141 7.87 -18.65 -8.02
N ASN A 142 7.78 -18.38 -6.73
CA ASN A 142 6.50 -18.38 -6.02
C ASN A 142 5.71 -17.08 -6.25
N ILE A 143 6.39 -15.92 -6.43
CA ILE A 143 5.75 -14.66 -6.86
C ILE A 143 5.03 -14.86 -8.21
N ALA A 144 5.65 -15.55 -9.16
CA ALA A 144 5.04 -15.87 -10.44
C ALA A 144 3.70 -16.62 -10.30
N LYS A 145 3.66 -17.61 -9.42
CA LYS A 145 2.42 -18.38 -9.12
C LYS A 145 1.35 -17.47 -8.49
N GLN A 146 1.76 -16.66 -7.51
CA GLN A 146 0.87 -15.75 -6.78
C GLN A 146 0.19 -14.75 -7.73
N VAL A 147 0.94 -14.03 -8.56
CA VAL A 147 0.36 -13.00 -9.45
C VAL A 147 -0.55 -13.60 -10.52
N VAL A 148 -0.23 -14.77 -11.06
CA VAL A 148 -1.09 -15.48 -12.01
C VAL A 148 -2.40 -15.91 -11.35
N SER A 149 -2.36 -16.38 -10.10
CA SER A 149 -3.55 -16.72 -9.32
C SER A 149 -4.44 -15.49 -9.05
N HIS A 150 -3.85 -14.34 -8.66
CA HIS A 150 -4.59 -13.09 -8.50
C HIS A 150 -5.21 -12.60 -9.82
N ALA A 151 -4.47 -12.71 -10.94
CA ALA A 151 -4.97 -12.35 -12.27
C ALA A 151 -6.17 -13.22 -12.68
N LYS A 152 -6.10 -14.55 -12.48
CA LYS A 152 -7.23 -15.47 -12.69
C LYS A 152 -8.45 -15.12 -11.85
N ALA A 153 -8.26 -14.64 -10.63
CA ALA A 153 -9.34 -14.21 -9.75
C ALA A 153 -9.99 -12.90 -10.21
N GLY A 154 -9.36 -12.12 -11.11
CA GLY A 154 -9.90 -10.91 -11.72
C GLY A 154 -9.47 -9.61 -11.04
N VAL A 155 -8.27 -9.57 -10.44
CA VAL A 155 -7.66 -8.35 -9.89
C VAL A 155 -7.47 -7.29 -10.97
N ASP A 156 -7.55 -6.01 -10.61
CA ASP A 156 -7.32 -4.89 -11.53
C ASP A 156 -5.85 -4.43 -11.57
N MET A 157 -5.07 -4.65 -10.51
CA MET A 157 -3.64 -4.30 -10.41
C MET A 157 -2.95 -5.16 -9.34
N VAL A 158 -1.71 -5.53 -9.58
CA VAL A 158 -0.87 -6.19 -8.56
C VAL A 158 0.17 -5.22 -8.02
N ALA A 159 0.48 -5.32 -6.71
CA ALA A 159 1.39 -4.42 -6.02
C ALA A 159 2.44 -5.20 -5.20
N PRO A 160 3.57 -5.62 -5.83
CA PRO A 160 4.59 -6.41 -5.17
C PRO A 160 5.33 -5.61 -4.10
N SER A 161 5.34 -6.13 -2.86
CA SER A 161 5.90 -5.45 -1.68
C SER A 161 7.06 -6.19 -1.02
N GLY A 162 7.52 -7.31 -1.60
CA GLY A 162 8.57 -8.16 -1.04
C GLY A 162 9.98 -7.58 -1.13
N MET A 163 10.24 -6.71 -2.10
CA MET A 163 11.58 -6.13 -2.39
C MET A 163 12.63 -7.16 -2.83
N MET A 164 12.22 -8.20 -3.56
CA MET A 164 13.18 -9.12 -4.20
C MET A 164 13.68 -8.53 -5.52
N ASP A 165 14.96 -8.68 -5.79
CA ASP A 165 15.57 -8.24 -7.06
C ASP A 165 14.95 -9.00 -8.25
N GLY A 166 14.62 -8.30 -9.34
CA GLY A 166 14.02 -8.89 -10.53
C GLY A 166 12.54 -9.25 -10.40
N THR A 167 11.89 -8.79 -9.34
CA THR A 167 10.46 -9.09 -9.09
C THR A 167 9.55 -8.59 -10.21
N ILE A 168 9.78 -7.37 -10.70
CA ILE A 168 8.90 -6.75 -11.70
C ILE A 168 9.03 -7.46 -13.03
N ASP A 169 10.24 -7.80 -13.46
CA ASP A 169 10.50 -8.58 -14.68
C ASP A 169 9.81 -9.95 -14.60
N MET A 170 9.99 -10.67 -13.48
CA MET A 170 9.33 -11.97 -13.26
C MET A 170 7.80 -11.87 -13.33
N ILE A 171 7.21 -10.86 -12.68
CA ILE A 171 5.76 -10.63 -12.71
C ILE A 171 5.29 -10.31 -14.11
N ARG A 172 5.96 -9.40 -14.82
CA ARG A 172 5.56 -8.98 -16.17
C ARG A 172 5.62 -10.17 -17.14
N GLN A 173 6.72 -10.92 -17.14
CA GLN A 173 6.84 -12.12 -17.97
C GLN A 173 5.75 -13.16 -17.64
N SER A 174 5.48 -13.40 -16.37
CA SER A 174 4.48 -14.41 -15.95
C SER A 174 3.07 -14.03 -16.37
N LEU A 175 2.71 -12.76 -16.22
CA LEU A 175 1.41 -12.23 -16.63
C LEU A 175 1.26 -12.25 -18.15
N ASP A 176 2.26 -11.81 -18.90
CA ASP A 176 2.23 -11.78 -20.37
C ASP A 176 2.15 -13.19 -20.96
N ASN A 177 2.94 -14.13 -20.46
CA ASN A 177 2.93 -15.53 -20.90
C ASN A 177 1.60 -16.24 -20.60
N THR A 178 0.83 -15.76 -19.63
CA THR A 178 -0.49 -16.30 -19.28
C THR A 178 -1.66 -15.50 -19.84
N GLY A 179 -1.40 -14.47 -20.68
CA GLY A 179 -2.40 -13.70 -21.40
C GLY A 179 -2.93 -12.47 -20.66
N TYR A 180 -2.35 -12.11 -19.50
CA TYR A 180 -2.75 -10.93 -18.73
C TYR A 180 -1.88 -9.70 -19.04
N THR A 181 -1.61 -9.45 -20.31
CA THR A 181 -0.72 -8.40 -20.81
C THR A 181 -1.15 -6.98 -20.42
N ASN A 182 -2.43 -6.77 -20.10
CA ASN A 182 -2.98 -5.46 -19.72
C ASN A 182 -3.09 -5.26 -18.20
N LEU A 183 -2.66 -6.23 -17.38
CA LEU A 183 -2.71 -6.08 -15.92
C LEU A 183 -1.55 -5.21 -15.45
N PRO A 184 -1.80 -4.01 -14.86
CA PRO A 184 -0.76 -3.11 -14.42
C PRO A 184 -0.07 -3.59 -13.14
N ILE A 185 1.17 -3.11 -12.95
CA ILE A 185 2.02 -3.38 -11.80
C ILE A 185 2.33 -2.06 -11.08
N MET A 186 1.93 -1.94 -9.82
CA MET A 186 2.34 -0.86 -8.93
C MET A 186 3.46 -1.38 -8.02
N ALA A 187 4.69 -1.10 -8.39
CA ALA A 187 5.86 -1.60 -7.69
C ALA A 187 6.13 -0.83 -6.40
N TYR A 188 6.36 -1.54 -5.30
CA TYR A 188 6.92 -0.94 -4.09
C TYR A 188 8.44 -0.69 -4.28
N SER A 189 8.79 0.02 -5.33
CA SER A 189 10.16 0.20 -5.81
C SER A 189 11.11 0.72 -4.76
N VAL A 190 10.61 1.57 -3.86
CA VAL A 190 11.42 2.22 -2.83
C VAL A 190 10.79 1.97 -1.46
N LYS A 191 11.04 0.79 -0.92
CA LYS A 191 10.55 0.39 0.40
C LYS A 191 11.70 0.26 1.39
N TYR A 192 11.68 1.12 2.39
CA TYR A 192 12.68 1.16 3.45
C TYR A 192 12.38 0.21 4.61
N ALA A 193 13.42 -0.33 5.26
CA ALA A 193 13.32 -1.07 6.52
C ALA A 193 12.96 -0.12 7.67
N SER A 194 11.69 0.18 7.81
CA SER A 194 11.20 1.27 8.65
C SER A 194 10.66 0.81 10.00
N ALA A 195 10.92 1.63 11.03
CA ALA A 195 10.30 1.49 12.34
C ALA A 195 8.80 1.81 12.37
N TYR A 196 8.28 2.46 11.32
CA TYR A 196 6.85 2.81 11.20
C TYR A 196 5.93 1.62 10.86
N TYR A 197 6.46 0.39 10.69
CA TYR A 197 5.64 -0.77 10.34
C TYR A 197 5.09 -1.56 11.52
N GLY A 198 5.35 -1.13 12.76
CA GLY A 198 4.89 -1.85 13.97
C GLY A 198 3.39 -2.19 13.92
N PRO A 199 2.48 -1.21 13.79
CA PRO A 199 1.05 -1.48 13.78
C PRO A 199 0.58 -2.36 12.60
N PHE A 200 1.25 -2.32 11.45
CA PHE A 200 0.94 -3.21 10.33
C PHE A 200 1.25 -4.67 10.66
N ARG A 201 2.33 -4.95 11.39
CA ARG A 201 2.67 -6.32 11.79
C ARG A 201 1.59 -6.92 12.68
N ASP A 202 1.01 -6.10 13.58
CA ASP A 202 -0.14 -6.51 14.39
C ASP A 202 -1.38 -6.72 13.51
N ALA A 203 -1.63 -5.81 12.54
CA ALA A 203 -2.78 -5.84 11.66
C ALA A 203 -2.80 -7.08 10.74
N ALA A 204 -1.64 -7.45 10.19
CA ALA A 204 -1.49 -8.51 9.19
C ALA A 204 -0.99 -9.85 9.78
N ASP A 205 -0.77 -9.91 11.10
CA ASP A 205 -0.17 -11.07 11.76
C ASP A 205 1.12 -11.54 11.04
N SER A 206 2.02 -10.58 10.76
CA SER A 206 3.18 -10.76 9.87
C SER A 206 4.51 -10.38 10.51
N ALA A 207 4.62 -10.44 11.83
CA ALA A 207 5.88 -10.20 12.53
C ALA A 207 6.89 -11.32 12.20
N PRO A 208 8.15 -10.98 11.81
CA PRO A 208 9.16 -12.02 11.58
C PRO A 208 9.49 -12.75 12.89
N CYS A 209 9.53 -14.08 12.84
CA CYS A 209 9.85 -14.93 13.99
C CYS A 209 11.34 -14.89 14.36
N PHE A 210 12.21 -14.47 13.44
CA PHE A 210 13.66 -14.34 13.66
C PHE A 210 14.22 -13.20 12.80
N GLY A 211 15.41 -12.70 13.12
CA GLY A 211 16.11 -11.68 12.35
C GLY A 211 15.34 -10.38 12.17
N ASP A 212 15.54 -9.76 11.03
CA ASP A 212 14.82 -8.58 10.58
C ASP A 212 14.67 -8.61 9.05
N ARG A 213 14.24 -7.53 8.41
CA ARG A 213 14.02 -7.45 6.95
C ARG A 213 15.03 -6.55 6.23
N LYS A 214 16.17 -6.24 6.85
CA LYS A 214 17.16 -5.29 6.30
C LYS A 214 18.02 -5.86 5.19
N THR A 215 18.00 -7.18 5.00
CA THR A 215 18.72 -7.83 3.89
C THR A 215 18.02 -7.62 2.56
N TYR A 216 16.70 -7.29 2.56
CA TYR A 216 15.93 -7.06 1.34
C TYR A 216 15.13 -5.74 1.32
N GLN A 217 14.92 -5.07 2.45
CA GLN A 217 14.37 -3.71 2.49
C GLN A 217 15.51 -2.69 2.62
N MET A 218 15.37 -1.54 1.98
CA MET A 218 16.40 -0.51 1.91
C MET A 218 16.75 0.09 3.28
N ASP A 219 18.00 0.47 3.47
CA ASP A 219 18.44 1.19 4.65
C ASP A 219 17.84 2.62 4.66
N PRO A 220 17.18 3.06 5.76
CA PRO A 220 16.62 4.40 5.87
C PRO A 220 17.63 5.55 5.68
N SER A 221 18.92 5.28 5.79
CA SER A 221 19.99 6.26 5.59
C SER A 221 20.33 6.49 4.11
N ASN A 222 19.84 5.64 3.20
CA ASN A 222 20.26 5.64 1.81
C ASN A 222 19.23 6.35 0.92
N ARG A 223 19.65 7.44 0.29
CA ARG A 223 18.85 8.20 -0.69
C ARG A 223 19.13 7.75 -2.12
N ASP A 224 20.40 7.65 -2.48
CA ASP A 224 20.81 7.39 -3.87
C ASP A 224 20.46 5.95 -4.31
N GLU A 225 20.34 5.03 -3.39
CA GLU A 225 19.87 3.66 -3.61
C GLU A 225 18.43 3.66 -4.14
N ALA A 226 17.57 4.54 -3.63
CA ALA A 226 16.18 4.68 -4.09
C ALA A 226 16.06 4.90 -5.60
N MET A 227 16.98 5.69 -6.17
CA MET A 227 17.00 5.97 -7.61
C MET A 227 17.41 4.74 -8.43
N ARG A 228 18.31 3.90 -7.90
CA ARG A 228 18.71 2.64 -8.55
C ARG A 228 17.57 1.65 -8.55
N GLU A 229 16.94 1.42 -7.41
CA GLU A 229 15.78 0.52 -7.26
C GLU A 229 14.64 0.93 -8.20
N ALA A 230 14.24 2.20 -8.17
CA ALA A 230 13.20 2.72 -9.04
C ALA A 230 13.57 2.62 -10.54
N THR A 231 14.85 2.76 -10.89
CA THR A 231 15.31 2.63 -12.28
C THR A 231 15.21 1.18 -12.77
N PHE A 232 15.58 0.21 -11.94
CA PHE A 232 15.44 -1.19 -12.31
C PHE A 232 13.97 -1.57 -12.47
N ASP A 233 13.12 -1.24 -11.52
CA ASP A 233 11.67 -1.51 -11.61
C ASP A 233 11.02 -0.86 -12.83
N ASP A 234 11.40 0.39 -13.18
CA ASP A 234 10.91 1.07 -14.40
C ASP A 234 11.35 0.33 -15.67
N GLN A 235 12.62 -0.11 -15.74
CA GLN A 235 13.16 -0.87 -16.87
C GLN A 235 12.56 -2.26 -16.99
N GLU A 236 12.22 -2.89 -15.88
CA GLU A 236 11.58 -4.20 -15.77
C GLU A 236 10.07 -4.15 -16.12
N GLY A 237 9.48 -2.96 -16.22
CA GLY A 237 8.11 -2.78 -16.70
C GLY A 237 7.10 -2.43 -15.63
N ALA A 238 7.50 -1.80 -14.52
CA ALA A 238 6.54 -1.21 -13.59
C ALA A 238 5.74 -0.09 -14.26
N ASP A 239 4.42 -0.06 -14.02
CA ASP A 239 3.53 0.98 -14.51
C ASP A 239 3.45 2.17 -13.55
N ILE A 240 3.62 1.91 -12.25
CA ILE A 240 3.58 2.89 -11.15
C ILE A 240 4.74 2.57 -10.20
N LEU A 241 5.48 3.61 -9.79
CA LEU A 241 6.57 3.51 -8.82
C LEU A 241 6.11 4.02 -7.46
N MET A 242 6.36 3.28 -6.38
CA MET A 242 5.89 3.64 -5.03
C MET A 242 7.02 3.83 -4.04
N VAL A 243 6.87 4.86 -3.20
CA VAL A 243 7.72 5.12 -2.02
C VAL A 243 6.99 4.68 -0.75
N LYS A 244 7.63 3.89 0.09
CA LYS A 244 7.12 3.43 1.39
C LYS A 244 8.22 3.41 2.46
N PRO A 245 8.03 4.07 3.62
CA PRO A 245 6.92 4.96 4.01
C PRO A 245 6.89 6.29 3.25
N ALA A 246 5.88 7.15 3.53
CA ALA A 246 5.69 8.40 2.82
C ALA A 246 6.19 9.64 3.57
N LEU A 247 5.71 9.85 4.80
CA LEU A 247 5.84 11.14 5.49
C LEU A 247 7.29 11.53 5.80
N SER A 248 8.13 10.57 6.19
CA SER A 248 9.56 10.79 6.45
C SER A 248 10.45 10.70 5.19
N TYR A 249 9.85 10.47 4.01
CA TYR A 249 10.54 10.24 2.74
C TYR A 249 9.99 11.13 1.60
N LEU A 250 9.53 12.35 1.96
CA LEU A 250 9.00 13.31 0.99
C LEU A 250 10.04 13.78 -0.02
N ASP A 251 11.31 13.80 0.37
CA ASP A 251 12.45 14.08 -0.50
C ASP A 251 12.60 13.01 -1.58
N ILE A 252 12.42 11.74 -1.23
CA ILE A 252 12.47 10.61 -2.16
C ILE A 252 11.28 10.66 -3.14
N ILE A 253 10.06 10.92 -2.64
CA ILE A 253 8.89 11.11 -3.50
C ILE A 253 9.14 12.22 -4.51
N ARG A 254 9.71 13.36 -4.07
CA ARG A 254 10.03 14.48 -4.96
C ARG A 254 11.09 14.10 -5.98
N GLU A 255 12.07 13.33 -5.58
CA GLU A 255 13.14 12.91 -6.47
C GLU A 255 12.65 11.94 -7.56
N LEU A 256 11.85 10.93 -7.19
CA LEU A 256 11.20 10.06 -8.19
C LEU A 256 10.35 10.88 -9.16
N LYS A 257 9.51 11.80 -8.66
CA LYS A 257 8.66 12.65 -9.51
C LYS A 257 9.44 13.53 -10.48
N ASN A 258 10.66 13.92 -10.13
CA ASN A 258 11.50 14.73 -10.99
C ASN A 258 12.26 13.92 -12.07
N ASN A 259 12.45 12.62 -11.87
CA ASN A 259 13.30 11.79 -12.71
C ASN A 259 12.55 10.72 -13.53
N PHE A 260 11.29 10.42 -13.18
CA PHE A 260 10.48 9.42 -13.89
C PHE A 260 9.20 10.03 -14.44
N ASP A 261 8.80 9.60 -15.63
CA ASP A 261 7.52 9.97 -16.26
C ASP A 261 6.36 9.07 -15.80
N ARG A 262 6.64 8.07 -14.94
CA ARG A 262 5.61 7.20 -14.37
C ARG A 262 4.78 7.94 -13.32
N PRO A 263 3.51 7.54 -13.10
CA PRO A 263 2.79 7.96 -11.89
C PRO A 263 3.54 7.52 -10.64
N ILE A 264 3.59 8.39 -9.64
CA ILE A 264 4.25 8.10 -8.36
C ILE A 264 3.19 7.84 -7.30
N ALA A 265 3.25 6.66 -6.68
CA ALA A 265 2.47 6.34 -5.49
C ALA A 265 3.30 6.55 -4.22
N CYS A 266 2.62 6.77 -3.11
CA CYS A 266 3.25 6.69 -1.79
C CYS A 266 2.33 6.02 -0.78
N TYR A 267 2.92 5.40 0.24
CA TYR A 267 2.16 4.74 1.29
C TYR A 267 2.30 5.49 2.62
N ASN A 268 1.22 6.13 3.05
CA ASN A 268 1.05 6.66 4.40
C ASN A 268 0.80 5.49 5.35
N VAL A 269 1.88 4.98 5.96
CA VAL A 269 1.88 3.68 6.64
C VAL A 269 1.24 3.71 8.02
N SER A 270 1.06 2.52 8.58
CA SER A 270 0.37 2.29 9.85
C SER A 270 0.93 3.08 11.03
N GLY A 271 2.26 3.17 11.18
CA GLY A 271 2.88 3.97 12.25
C GLY A 271 2.67 5.47 12.07
N GLU A 272 2.68 5.97 10.84
CA GLU A 272 2.37 7.38 10.55
C GLU A 272 0.90 7.70 10.90
N TYR A 273 -0.02 6.80 10.56
CA TYR A 273 -1.43 6.86 10.96
C TYR A 273 -1.60 6.88 12.47
N SER A 274 -1.02 5.89 13.15
CA SER A 274 -1.18 5.68 14.60
C SER A 274 -0.59 6.81 15.42
N MET A 275 0.56 7.41 15.00
CA MET A 275 1.14 8.57 15.66
C MET A 275 0.19 9.77 15.69
N ILE A 276 -0.48 10.06 14.57
CA ILE A 276 -1.44 11.16 14.49
C ILE A 276 -2.66 10.86 15.36
N LYS A 277 -3.21 9.63 15.29
CA LYS A 277 -4.36 9.22 16.12
C LYS A 277 -4.04 9.32 17.61
N ALA A 278 -2.92 8.78 18.05
CA ALA A 278 -2.52 8.80 19.48
C ALA A 278 -2.29 10.22 20.01
N ALA A 279 -1.65 11.08 19.25
CA ALA A 279 -1.42 12.47 19.66
C ALA A 279 -2.72 13.30 19.66
N ALA A 280 -3.61 13.03 18.71
CA ALA A 280 -4.93 13.68 18.63
C ALA A 280 -5.84 13.26 19.79
N GLU A 281 -5.86 11.98 20.16
CA GLU A 281 -6.61 11.46 21.31
C GLU A 281 -6.22 12.15 22.63
N LYS A 282 -4.93 12.45 22.79
CA LYS A 282 -4.41 13.20 23.94
C LYS A 282 -4.63 14.71 23.88
N GLY A 283 -5.23 15.22 22.78
CA GLY A 283 -5.46 16.64 22.59
C GLY A 283 -4.18 17.48 22.37
N TRP A 284 -3.06 16.84 22.04
CA TRP A 284 -1.79 17.54 21.81
C TRP A 284 -1.72 18.18 20.42
N ILE A 285 -2.46 17.64 19.47
CA ILE A 285 -2.57 18.14 18.09
C ILE A 285 -4.05 18.18 17.65
N ASP A 286 -4.36 19.03 16.68
CA ASP A 286 -5.60 18.96 15.91
C ASP A 286 -5.46 17.85 14.87
N GLY A 287 -6.00 16.68 15.17
CA GLY A 287 -5.82 15.47 14.36
C GLY A 287 -6.31 15.62 12.93
N GLU A 288 -7.47 16.29 12.73
CA GLU A 288 -8.04 16.54 11.38
C GLU A 288 -7.10 17.42 10.54
N LYS A 289 -6.59 18.51 11.13
CA LYS A 289 -5.67 19.41 10.42
C LYS A 289 -4.33 18.74 10.12
N VAL A 290 -3.75 18.03 11.08
CA VAL A 290 -2.44 17.36 10.88
C VAL A 290 -2.56 16.22 9.84
N MET A 291 -3.65 15.45 9.87
CA MET A 291 -3.96 14.46 8.85
C MET A 291 -3.99 15.08 7.44
N MET A 292 -4.79 16.15 7.27
CA MET A 292 -4.91 16.84 5.97
C MET A 292 -3.58 17.46 5.53
N GLU A 293 -2.82 18.06 6.43
CA GLU A 293 -1.50 18.65 6.13
C GLU A 293 -0.48 17.59 5.72
N SER A 294 -0.48 16.43 6.39
CA SER A 294 0.39 15.30 6.06
C SER A 294 0.12 14.77 4.65
N LEU A 295 -1.14 14.51 4.30
CA LEU A 295 -1.49 14.02 2.97
C LEU A 295 -1.25 15.07 1.88
N LEU A 296 -1.53 16.34 2.18
CA LEU A 296 -1.20 17.44 1.28
C LEU A 296 0.31 17.57 1.05
N SER A 297 1.14 17.28 2.07
CA SER A 297 2.60 17.31 1.94
C SER A 297 3.10 16.21 0.99
N MET A 298 2.51 15.02 1.03
CA MET A 298 2.79 13.92 0.10
C MET A 298 2.41 14.31 -1.34
N LYS A 299 1.23 14.88 -1.53
CA LYS A 299 0.78 15.41 -2.83
C LYS A 299 1.71 16.51 -3.34
N ARG A 300 2.12 17.46 -2.49
CA ARG A 300 3.06 18.54 -2.82
C ARG A 300 4.46 17.99 -3.14
N ALA A 301 4.88 16.91 -2.51
CA ALA A 301 6.11 16.20 -2.86
C ALA A 301 6.04 15.59 -4.25
N GLY A 302 4.86 15.26 -4.77
CA GLY A 302 4.68 14.78 -6.15
C GLY A 302 3.94 13.47 -6.26
N ALA A 303 3.41 12.92 -5.17
CA ALA A 303 2.60 11.71 -5.24
C ALA A 303 1.32 11.95 -6.07
N ASP A 304 1.09 11.09 -7.04
CA ASP A 304 -0.15 11.03 -7.81
C ASP A 304 -1.20 10.20 -7.08
N ILE A 305 -0.75 9.12 -6.40
CA ILE A 305 -1.57 8.15 -5.67
C ILE A 305 -1.10 8.09 -4.22
N ILE A 306 -2.02 8.13 -3.27
CA ILE A 306 -1.73 8.04 -1.84
C ILE A 306 -2.51 6.87 -1.23
N ILE A 307 -1.79 5.84 -0.82
CA ILE A 307 -2.36 4.74 -0.05
C ILE A 307 -2.39 5.18 1.41
N THR A 308 -3.57 5.22 2.03
CA THR A 308 -3.70 5.72 3.40
C THR A 308 -4.91 5.14 4.14
N TYR A 309 -4.72 4.82 5.39
CA TYR A 309 -5.79 4.44 6.32
C TYR A 309 -6.76 5.60 6.64
N PHE A 310 -6.35 6.83 6.38
CA PHE A 310 -7.19 8.02 6.50
C PHE A 310 -8.18 8.22 5.34
N ALA A 311 -8.16 7.38 4.31
CA ALA A 311 -8.90 7.63 3.07
C ALA A 311 -10.38 7.97 3.29
N LYS A 312 -11.08 7.24 4.18
CA LYS A 312 -12.51 7.50 4.48
C LYS A 312 -12.72 8.82 5.21
N GLU A 313 -11.86 9.15 6.19
CA GLU A 313 -11.95 10.41 6.93
C GLU A 313 -11.72 11.61 6.01
N VAL A 314 -10.68 11.54 5.20
CA VAL A 314 -10.34 12.57 4.20
C VAL A 314 -11.44 12.73 3.17
N ALA A 315 -11.96 11.64 2.62
CA ALA A 315 -13.04 11.70 1.64
C ALA A 315 -14.31 12.38 2.19
N ARG A 316 -14.64 12.16 3.48
CA ARG A 316 -15.74 12.88 4.16
C ARG A 316 -15.49 14.40 4.27
N LEU A 317 -14.22 14.81 4.51
CA LEU A 317 -13.86 16.23 4.63
C LEU A 317 -13.87 16.92 3.27
N LEU A 318 -13.39 16.26 2.22
CA LEU A 318 -13.35 16.80 0.86
C LEU A 318 -14.74 16.95 0.23
N LYS A 319 -15.76 16.26 0.74
CA LYS A 319 -17.17 16.41 0.33
C LYS A 319 -17.87 17.64 0.94
N ARG A 320 -17.33 18.20 2.03
CA ARG A 320 -17.83 19.43 2.68
C ARG A 320 -17.40 20.67 1.91
#